data_f17dbd9bddb56e95093d96f92af8b4fd
#
_entry.id   f17dbd9bddb56e95093d96f92af8b4fd
#
_cell.length_a   1.000
_cell.length_b   1.000
_cell.length_c   1.000
_cell.angle_alpha   90.00
_cell.angle_beta   90.00
_cell.angle_gamma   90.00
#
_symmetry.space_group_name_H-M   'P 1'
#
loop_
_entity.id
_entity.type
_entity.pdbx_description
1 polymer ?
#
loop_
_entity_poly.entity_id
_entity_poly.type
_entity_poly.pdbx_seq_one_letter_code
_entity_poly.pdbx_strand_id
1 'polypeptide(L)'
;LKLMRKAGLVVYETLELMRKAIAPGVTTNDLNRIAEENLRNHQAVPSFLNYHGFPAVICASVNDEVVHGIPNDRPIQEGDVVSIDFGAIVDGWHGDSAFSVGVGKVDPEDQKLMDTCEESMWRGIAAANVGGHLTDISEAIEKYITSQGKYGILREYGGHGIGTEMHQEPHVLNYGRAGLGPELRSGMALAIEPMITRGSGKTKVLADEWTVVSADKSRGAHFEHSFALLPDGKPFVFTAGDGGKARLGALGIEISDALQ
;
A
#
# COMPACT_ATOMS: atom_id res chain seq x y z
N LEU A 1 9.11 -14.77 9.04
CA LEU A 1 9.15 -14.33 7.63
C LEU A 1 8.41 -15.30 6.70
N LYS A 2 8.61 -16.65 6.79
CA LYS A 2 7.86 -17.61 5.95
C LYS A 2 6.34 -17.52 6.12
N LEU A 3 5.84 -17.32 7.33
CA LEU A 3 4.41 -17.13 7.58
C LEU A 3 3.90 -15.79 7.03
N MET A 4 4.70 -14.74 7.15
CA MET A 4 4.39 -13.45 6.51
C MET A 4 4.34 -13.57 4.97
N ARG A 5 5.23 -14.38 4.36
CA ARG A 5 5.14 -14.68 2.91
C ARG A 5 3.83 -15.38 2.56
N LYS A 6 3.35 -16.33 3.39
CA LYS A 6 2.04 -16.96 3.17
C LYS A 6 0.90 -15.93 3.22
N ALA A 7 0.88 -15.08 4.26
CA ALA A 7 -0.11 -14.01 4.35
C ALA A 7 -0.01 -13.04 3.17
N GLY A 8 1.20 -12.63 2.78
CA GLY A 8 1.46 -11.76 1.65
C GLY A 8 1.00 -12.35 0.31
N LEU A 9 1.08 -13.68 0.11
CA LEU A 9 0.55 -14.32 -1.09
C LEU A 9 -0.98 -14.28 -1.14
N VAL A 10 -1.66 -14.51 -0.01
CA VAL A 10 -3.12 -14.36 0.07
C VAL A 10 -3.53 -12.92 -0.27
N VAL A 11 -2.80 -11.93 0.26
CA VAL A 11 -3.02 -10.52 -0.06
C VAL A 11 -2.82 -10.26 -1.55
N TYR A 12 -1.70 -10.69 -2.13
CA TYR A 12 -1.39 -10.54 -3.55
C TYR A 12 -2.50 -11.13 -4.44
N GLU A 13 -2.90 -12.37 -4.21
CA GLU A 13 -3.92 -13.05 -5.00
C GLU A 13 -5.28 -12.36 -4.89
N THR A 14 -5.66 -11.90 -3.69
CA THR A 14 -6.92 -11.18 -3.46
C THR A 14 -6.93 -9.84 -4.19
N LEU A 15 -5.85 -9.07 -4.10
CA LEU A 15 -5.71 -7.79 -4.82
C LEU A 15 -5.77 -7.99 -6.33
N GLU A 16 -5.15 -9.04 -6.87
CA GLU A 16 -5.21 -9.36 -8.30
C GLU A 16 -6.63 -9.76 -8.76
N LEU A 17 -7.40 -10.47 -7.93
CA LEU A 17 -8.82 -10.76 -8.22
C LEU A 17 -9.64 -9.47 -8.27
N MET A 18 -9.48 -8.58 -7.29
CA MET A 18 -10.18 -7.30 -7.27
C MET A 18 -9.76 -6.39 -8.43
N ARG A 19 -8.46 -6.31 -8.74
CA ARG A 19 -7.94 -5.54 -9.88
C ARG A 19 -8.60 -5.95 -11.20
N LYS A 20 -8.79 -7.25 -11.42
CA LYS A 20 -9.46 -7.79 -12.62
C LYS A 20 -10.96 -7.52 -12.64
N ALA A 21 -11.59 -7.38 -11.48
CA ALA A 21 -13.02 -7.13 -11.36
C ALA A 21 -13.39 -5.64 -11.49
N ILE A 22 -12.45 -4.71 -11.26
CA ILE A 22 -12.69 -3.27 -11.35
C ILE A 22 -13.08 -2.90 -12.78
N ALA A 23 -14.34 -2.44 -12.95
CA ALA A 23 -14.88 -1.98 -14.20
C ALA A 23 -16.05 -1.00 -13.94
N PRO A 24 -16.46 -0.17 -14.92
CA PRO A 24 -17.64 0.66 -14.77
C PRO A 24 -18.88 -0.17 -14.41
N GLY A 25 -19.62 0.28 -13.40
CA GLY A 25 -20.83 -0.38 -12.89
C GLY A 25 -20.60 -1.35 -11.72
N VAL A 26 -19.37 -1.79 -11.47
CA VAL A 26 -19.02 -2.55 -10.26
C VAL A 26 -19.03 -1.61 -9.05
N THR A 27 -19.47 -2.11 -7.89
CA THR A 27 -19.46 -1.35 -6.64
C THR A 27 -18.26 -1.73 -5.79
N THR A 28 -17.86 -0.85 -4.87
CA THR A 28 -16.80 -1.20 -3.90
C THR A 28 -17.24 -2.28 -2.91
N ASN A 29 -18.57 -2.44 -2.67
CA ASN A 29 -19.13 -3.59 -1.97
C ASN A 29 -18.97 -4.91 -2.74
N ASP A 30 -19.00 -4.89 -4.08
CA ASP A 30 -18.71 -6.10 -4.88
C ASP A 30 -17.26 -6.53 -4.68
N LEU A 31 -16.32 -5.57 -4.66
CA LEU A 31 -14.90 -5.85 -4.40
C LEU A 31 -14.69 -6.39 -2.99
N ASN A 32 -15.39 -5.85 -1.98
CA ASN A 32 -15.34 -6.36 -0.62
C ASN A 32 -15.79 -7.83 -0.54
N ARG A 33 -16.87 -8.20 -1.27
CA ARG A 33 -17.33 -9.60 -1.35
C ARG A 33 -16.30 -10.54 -1.99
N ILE A 34 -15.58 -10.08 -3.02
CA ILE A 34 -14.48 -10.86 -3.63
C ILE A 34 -13.39 -11.14 -2.59
N ALA A 35 -13.00 -10.12 -1.81
CA ALA A 35 -12.00 -10.29 -0.76
C ALA A 35 -12.46 -11.24 0.35
N GLU A 36 -13.72 -11.13 0.79
CA GLU A 36 -14.32 -12.05 1.78
C GLU A 36 -14.33 -13.50 1.30
N GLU A 37 -14.68 -13.73 0.03
CA GLU A 37 -14.69 -15.07 -0.56
C GLU A 37 -13.28 -15.65 -0.61
N ASN A 38 -12.29 -14.88 -1.08
CA ASN A 38 -10.92 -15.35 -1.17
C ASN A 38 -10.30 -15.61 0.21
N LEU A 39 -10.60 -14.80 1.23
CA LEU A 39 -10.21 -15.07 2.61
C LEU A 39 -10.74 -16.42 3.10
N ARG A 40 -12.04 -16.72 2.85
CA ARG A 40 -12.63 -18.02 3.21
C ARG A 40 -11.94 -19.18 2.49
N ASN A 41 -11.63 -19.04 1.19
CA ASN A 41 -10.96 -20.07 0.40
C ASN A 41 -9.56 -20.39 0.95
N HIS A 42 -8.85 -19.40 1.46
CA HIS A 42 -7.53 -19.56 2.08
C HIS A 42 -7.55 -19.82 3.58
N GLN A 43 -8.73 -19.88 4.22
CA GLN A 43 -8.88 -19.97 5.68
C GLN A 43 -8.11 -18.86 6.43
N ALA A 44 -7.99 -17.69 5.78
CA ALA A 44 -7.32 -16.51 6.31
C ALA A 44 -8.32 -15.60 7.05
N VAL A 45 -7.80 -14.78 7.96
CA VAL A 45 -8.60 -13.82 8.72
C VAL A 45 -8.35 -12.42 8.16
N PRO A 46 -9.39 -11.56 8.00
CA PRO A 46 -9.19 -10.18 7.58
C PRO A 46 -8.43 -9.38 8.63
N SER A 47 -7.48 -8.53 8.20
CA SER A 47 -6.77 -7.63 9.11
C SER A 47 -7.63 -6.43 9.54
N PHE A 48 -8.53 -5.95 8.66
CA PHE A 48 -9.23 -4.68 8.85
C PHE A 48 -10.58 -4.81 9.54
N LEU A 49 -11.34 -5.89 9.28
CA LEU A 49 -12.68 -6.06 9.86
C LEU A 49 -12.62 -6.03 11.40
N ASN A 50 -13.36 -5.11 12.00
CA ASN A 50 -13.40 -4.81 13.44
C ASN A 50 -12.09 -4.24 14.03
N TYR A 51 -11.07 -3.95 13.20
CA TYR A 51 -9.88 -3.24 13.66
C TYR A 51 -10.27 -1.80 14.03
N HIS A 52 -10.20 -1.47 15.32
CA HIS A 52 -10.75 -0.22 15.88
C HIS A 52 -12.20 0.10 15.44
N GLY A 53 -12.99 -0.93 15.09
CA GLY A 53 -14.38 -0.79 14.67
C GLY A 53 -14.58 -0.59 13.16
N PHE A 54 -13.53 -0.74 12.33
CA PHE A 54 -13.68 -0.66 10.86
C PHE A 54 -14.66 -1.73 10.35
N PRO A 55 -15.64 -1.39 9.48
CA PRO A 55 -16.79 -2.26 9.22
C PRO A 55 -16.62 -3.24 8.04
N ALA A 56 -15.47 -3.26 7.36
CA ALA A 56 -15.27 -4.02 6.12
C ALA A 56 -13.93 -4.78 6.11
N VAL A 57 -13.75 -5.67 5.12
CA VAL A 57 -12.49 -6.43 4.98
C VAL A 57 -11.46 -5.73 4.10
N ILE A 58 -11.88 -4.73 3.31
CA ILE A 58 -11.01 -3.86 2.50
C ILE A 58 -11.27 -2.40 2.84
N CYS A 59 -10.28 -1.53 2.57
CA CYS A 59 -10.54 -0.12 2.32
C CYS A 59 -10.66 0.10 0.80
N ALA A 60 -11.67 0.86 0.39
CA ALA A 60 -11.92 1.17 -1.02
C ALA A 60 -12.18 2.66 -1.18
N SER A 61 -11.20 3.38 -1.68
CA SER A 61 -11.19 4.85 -1.77
C SER A 61 -11.26 5.27 -3.23
N VAL A 62 -12.17 6.18 -3.59
CA VAL A 62 -12.43 6.58 -4.97
C VAL A 62 -12.20 8.07 -5.15
N ASN A 63 -11.36 8.46 -6.13
CA ASN A 63 -11.06 9.82 -6.54
C ASN A 63 -10.38 10.67 -5.46
N ASP A 64 -11.10 11.58 -4.79
CA ASP A 64 -10.60 12.43 -3.71
C ASP A 64 -10.59 11.74 -2.33
N GLU A 65 -11.19 10.57 -2.23
CA GLU A 65 -10.94 9.64 -1.12
C GLU A 65 -9.53 9.05 -1.31
N VAL A 66 -8.64 9.28 -0.37
CA VAL A 66 -7.24 8.87 -0.52
C VAL A 66 -6.98 7.54 0.15
N VAL A 67 -7.50 7.34 1.37
CA VAL A 67 -7.31 6.13 2.17
C VAL A 67 -8.50 5.91 3.13
N HIS A 68 -8.64 4.69 3.63
CA HIS A 68 -9.66 4.25 4.59
C HIS A 68 -11.12 4.41 4.12
N GLY A 69 -11.36 4.50 2.81
CA GLY A 69 -12.73 4.53 2.28
C GLY A 69 -13.51 3.27 2.66
N ILE A 70 -14.73 3.45 3.19
CA ILE A 70 -15.62 2.33 3.51
C ILE A 70 -16.31 1.86 2.23
N PRO A 71 -16.24 0.56 1.87
CA PRO A 71 -16.99 0.01 0.73
C PRO A 71 -18.46 0.34 0.78
N ASN A 72 -19.04 0.66 -0.37
CA ASN A 72 -20.44 1.06 -0.50
C ASN A 72 -21.03 0.65 -1.86
N ASP A 73 -22.31 0.94 -2.09
CA ASP A 73 -23.04 0.56 -3.30
C ASP A 73 -22.94 1.61 -4.43
N ARG A 74 -22.05 2.62 -4.32
CA ARG A 74 -21.80 3.56 -5.41
C ARG A 74 -21.10 2.83 -6.57
N PRO A 75 -21.69 2.80 -7.77
CA PRO A 75 -21.05 2.22 -8.94
C PRO A 75 -19.79 3.01 -9.32
N ILE A 76 -18.71 2.29 -9.55
CA ILE A 76 -17.48 2.82 -10.14
C ILE A 76 -17.77 3.26 -11.56
N GLN A 77 -17.21 4.38 -11.98
CA GLN A 77 -17.45 5.00 -13.29
C GLN A 77 -16.18 5.03 -14.15
N GLU A 78 -16.38 5.13 -15.46
CA GLU A 78 -15.31 5.44 -16.41
C GLU A 78 -14.57 6.73 -15.98
N GLY A 79 -13.25 6.67 -15.94
CA GLY A 79 -12.42 7.79 -15.53
C GLY A 79 -12.18 7.92 -14.02
N ASP A 80 -12.78 7.07 -13.18
CA ASP A 80 -12.46 7.05 -11.75
C ASP A 80 -11.04 6.53 -11.49
N VAL A 81 -10.42 7.02 -10.42
CA VAL A 81 -9.26 6.43 -9.77
C VAL A 81 -9.73 5.69 -8.54
N VAL A 82 -9.44 4.39 -8.47
CA VAL A 82 -9.86 3.51 -7.36
C VAL A 82 -8.61 3.00 -6.65
N SER A 83 -8.52 3.26 -5.35
CA SER A 83 -7.48 2.72 -4.47
C SER A 83 -8.09 1.63 -3.59
N ILE A 84 -7.51 0.45 -3.64
CA ILE A 84 -7.90 -0.70 -2.82
C ILE A 84 -6.74 -1.04 -1.90
N ASP A 85 -7.06 -1.19 -0.63
CA ASP A 85 -6.14 -1.57 0.41
C ASP A 85 -6.69 -2.80 1.14
N PHE A 86 -5.85 -3.80 1.37
CA PHE A 86 -6.27 -5.10 1.89
C PHE A 86 -5.16 -5.79 2.68
N GLY A 87 -5.52 -6.19 3.91
CA GLY A 87 -4.67 -6.99 4.77
C GLY A 87 -5.29 -8.34 5.14
N ALA A 88 -4.45 -9.36 5.26
CA ALA A 88 -4.83 -10.71 5.67
C ALA A 88 -3.90 -11.28 6.73
N ILE A 89 -4.47 -12.13 7.59
CA ILE A 89 -3.76 -12.85 8.65
C ILE A 89 -3.76 -14.33 8.31
N VAL A 90 -2.57 -14.94 8.28
CA VAL A 90 -2.38 -16.39 8.14
C VAL A 90 -1.47 -16.87 9.25
N ASP A 91 -1.93 -17.89 9.99
CA ASP A 91 -1.19 -18.46 11.14
C ASP A 91 -0.72 -17.38 12.14
N GLY A 92 -1.53 -16.32 12.35
CA GLY A 92 -1.26 -15.22 13.28
C GLY A 92 -0.29 -14.15 12.75
N TRP A 93 0.07 -14.17 11.46
CA TRP A 93 0.96 -13.19 10.83
C TRP A 93 0.24 -12.39 9.75
N HIS A 94 0.43 -11.08 9.76
CA HIS A 94 -0.17 -10.16 8.81
C HIS A 94 0.63 -10.04 7.51
N GLY A 95 -0.08 -9.80 6.42
CA GLY A 95 0.39 -9.18 5.20
C GLY A 95 -0.53 -8.03 4.87
N ASP A 96 0.00 -6.94 4.30
CA ASP A 96 -0.73 -5.74 3.98
C ASP A 96 -0.23 -5.13 2.66
N SER A 97 -1.14 -4.67 1.81
CA SER A 97 -0.78 -4.06 0.53
C SER A 97 -1.95 -3.30 -0.09
N ALA A 98 -1.61 -2.23 -0.82
CA ALA A 98 -2.57 -1.40 -1.54
C ALA A 98 -2.12 -1.11 -2.97
N PHE A 99 -3.10 -0.85 -3.84
CA PHE A 99 -2.86 -0.34 -5.19
C PHE A 99 -3.93 0.69 -5.59
N SER A 100 -3.56 1.56 -6.51
CA SER A 100 -4.50 2.43 -7.22
C SER A 100 -4.57 2.05 -8.69
N VAL A 101 -5.74 2.17 -9.28
CA VAL A 101 -5.97 1.88 -10.71
C VAL A 101 -6.97 2.86 -11.30
N GLY A 102 -6.73 3.27 -12.54
CA GLY A 102 -7.68 4.04 -13.34
C GLY A 102 -8.72 3.13 -13.99
N VAL A 103 -9.98 3.54 -13.99
CA VAL A 103 -11.09 2.80 -14.56
C VAL A 103 -11.33 3.24 -16.01
N GLY A 104 -11.09 2.35 -16.96
CA GLY A 104 -11.18 2.68 -18.38
C GLY A 104 -10.20 3.78 -18.78
N LYS A 105 -10.69 4.82 -19.47
CA LYS A 105 -9.86 5.96 -19.87
C LYS A 105 -9.86 7.03 -18.79
N VAL A 106 -8.73 7.19 -18.11
CA VAL A 106 -8.51 8.23 -17.10
C VAL A 106 -7.80 9.46 -17.68
N ASP A 107 -7.83 10.56 -16.94
CA ASP A 107 -7.02 11.74 -17.22
C ASP A 107 -5.53 11.35 -17.19
N PRO A 108 -4.70 11.75 -18.18
CA PRO A 108 -3.26 11.48 -18.17
C PRO A 108 -2.52 11.95 -16.90
N GLU A 109 -2.98 13.02 -16.27
CA GLU A 109 -2.41 13.51 -15.01
C GLU A 109 -2.76 12.60 -13.83
N ASP A 110 -3.91 11.89 -13.87
CA ASP A 110 -4.25 10.88 -12.87
C ASP A 110 -3.42 9.62 -13.07
N GLN A 111 -3.18 9.22 -14.32
CA GLN A 111 -2.25 8.12 -14.61
C GLN A 111 -0.85 8.44 -14.09
N LYS A 112 -0.36 9.65 -14.36
CA LYS A 112 0.94 10.12 -13.87
C LYS A 112 1.00 10.18 -12.33
N LEU A 113 -0.10 10.56 -11.66
CA LEU A 113 -0.21 10.52 -10.20
C LEU A 113 0.00 9.10 -9.68
N MET A 114 -0.72 8.12 -10.24
CA MET A 114 -0.62 6.71 -9.84
C MET A 114 0.78 6.16 -10.11
N ASP A 115 1.33 6.39 -11.30
CA ASP A 115 2.69 5.94 -11.67
C ASP A 115 3.74 6.53 -10.74
N THR A 116 3.60 7.82 -10.37
CA THR A 116 4.51 8.50 -9.43
C THR A 116 4.42 7.90 -8.04
N CYS A 117 3.21 7.62 -7.56
CA CYS A 117 2.98 7.03 -6.25
C CYS A 117 3.59 5.63 -6.17
N GLU A 118 3.28 4.77 -7.14
CA GLU A 118 3.80 3.41 -7.21
C GLU A 118 5.32 3.36 -7.28
N GLU A 119 5.91 4.12 -8.19
CA GLU A 119 7.37 4.15 -8.34
C GLU A 119 8.06 4.70 -7.09
N SER A 120 7.46 5.68 -6.40
CA SER A 120 8.01 6.21 -5.15
C SER A 120 8.10 5.14 -4.05
N MET A 121 7.09 4.27 -3.94
CA MET A 121 7.07 3.13 -3.03
C MET A 121 8.23 2.17 -3.33
N TRP A 122 8.40 1.77 -4.60
CA TRP A 122 9.49 0.86 -5.00
C TRP A 122 10.87 1.45 -4.74
N ARG A 123 11.04 2.77 -4.92
CA ARG A 123 12.29 3.46 -4.58
C ARG A 123 12.53 3.53 -3.08
N GLY A 124 11.48 3.68 -2.30
CA GLY A 124 11.55 3.56 -0.84
C GLY A 124 12.06 2.18 -0.41
N ILE A 125 11.44 1.11 -0.93
CA ILE A 125 11.88 -0.27 -0.66
C ILE A 125 13.32 -0.50 -1.13
N ALA A 126 13.70 0.00 -2.31
CA ALA A 126 15.05 -0.12 -2.86
C ALA A 126 16.13 0.61 -2.02
N ALA A 127 15.75 1.65 -1.30
CA ALA A 127 16.65 2.40 -0.41
C ALA A 127 16.88 1.70 0.94
N ALA A 128 16.07 0.69 1.28
CA ALA A 128 16.19 -0.04 2.53
C ALA A 128 17.41 -0.99 2.50
N ASN A 129 18.38 -0.72 3.34
CA ASN A 129 19.61 -1.54 3.46
C ASN A 129 19.91 -1.84 4.92
N VAL A 130 20.40 -3.04 5.22
CA VAL A 130 20.88 -3.38 6.55
C VAL A 130 22.03 -2.44 6.94
N GLY A 131 21.94 -1.82 8.11
CA GLY A 131 22.90 -0.80 8.60
C GLY A 131 22.57 0.62 8.15
N GLY A 132 21.62 0.82 7.23
CA GLY A 132 21.04 2.13 6.93
C GLY A 132 20.04 2.56 8.01
N HIS A 133 19.37 3.69 7.81
CA HIS A 133 18.40 4.23 8.74
C HIS A 133 16.98 4.25 8.14
N LEU A 134 15.99 4.23 8.99
CA LEU A 134 14.57 4.21 8.56
C LEU A 134 14.24 5.35 7.59
N THR A 135 14.76 6.55 7.83
CA THR A 135 14.47 7.71 6.99
C THR A 135 15.20 7.74 5.65
N ASP A 136 16.08 6.78 5.36
CA ASP A 136 16.63 6.59 4.01
C ASP A 136 15.49 6.21 3.04
N ILE A 137 14.53 5.39 3.52
CA ILE A 137 13.28 5.07 2.84
C ILE A 137 12.46 6.35 2.60
N SER A 138 12.25 7.13 3.65
CA SER A 138 11.45 8.36 3.64
C SER A 138 11.99 9.40 2.63
N GLU A 139 13.31 9.63 2.63
CA GLU A 139 13.95 10.55 1.69
C GLU A 139 13.82 10.06 0.24
N ALA A 140 14.02 8.77 -0.01
CA ALA A 140 13.91 8.20 -1.35
C ALA A 140 12.51 8.40 -1.94
N ILE A 141 11.46 8.21 -1.13
CA ILE A 141 10.07 8.44 -1.50
C ILE A 141 9.84 9.92 -1.83
N GLU A 142 10.12 10.84 -0.90
CA GLU A 142 9.88 12.27 -1.08
C GLU A 142 10.67 12.85 -2.25
N LYS A 143 11.94 12.46 -2.38
CA LYS A 143 12.82 12.91 -3.45
C LYS A 143 12.30 12.52 -4.83
N TYR A 144 11.80 11.28 -4.96
CA TYR A 144 11.22 10.85 -6.22
C TYR A 144 9.93 11.61 -6.53
N ILE A 145 8.97 11.68 -5.59
CA ILE A 145 7.70 12.39 -5.78
C ILE A 145 7.95 13.85 -6.20
N THR A 146 8.82 14.56 -5.48
CA THR A 146 9.12 15.97 -5.76
C THR A 146 9.83 16.18 -7.09
N SER A 147 10.58 15.19 -7.58
CA SER A 147 11.22 15.24 -8.91
C SER A 147 10.22 15.11 -10.06
N GLN A 148 9.05 14.50 -9.84
CA GLN A 148 8.04 14.26 -10.86
C GLN A 148 7.02 15.39 -11.00
N GLY A 149 6.88 16.25 -9.98
CA GLY A 149 5.96 17.37 -10.02
C GLY A 149 5.59 17.90 -8.65
N LYS A 150 4.52 18.69 -8.61
CA LYS A 150 3.98 19.27 -7.39
C LYS A 150 2.82 18.39 -6.91
N TYR A 151 3.13 17.34 -6.17
CA TYR A 151 2.14 16.50 -5.51
C TYR A 151 2.07 16.78 -4.03
N GLY A 152 0.88 16.68 -3.45
CA GLY A 152 0.68 16.68 -1.99
C GLY A 152 1.05 15.32 -1.42
N ILE A 153 1.97 15.27 -0.46
CA ILE A 153 2.26 14.05 0.31
C ILE A 153 1.44 14.14 1.59
N LEU A 154 0.67 13.10 1.90
CA LEU A 154 -0.06 13.02 3.17
C LEU A 154 0.94 12.83 4.30
N ARG A 155 1.01 13.83 5.20
CA ARG A 155 2.02 13.84 6.29
C ARG A 155 1.54 13.18 7.57
N GLU A 156 0.23 12.98 7.69
CA GLU A 156 -0.42 12.40 8.88
C GLU A 156 -0.54 10.88 8.78
N TYR A 157 -0.20 10.32 7.61
CA TYR A 157 -0.27 8.90 7.29
C TYR A 157 1.08 8.42 6.79
N GLY A 158 1.35 7.13 6.95
CA GLY A 158 2.61 6.54 6.53
C GLY A 158 2.69 5.07 6.88
N GLY A 159 3.77 4.44 6.45
CA GLY A 159 4.04 3.03 6.68
C GLY A 159 4.36 2.69 8.13
N HIS A 160 4.52 1.42 8.39
CA HIS A 160 4.64 0.90 9.74
C HIS A 160 5.43 -0.41 9.79
N GLY A 161 5.87 -0.79 10.98
CA GLY A 161 6.28 -2.18 11.22
C GLY A 161 5.07 -3.11 11.12
N ILE A 162 5.29 -4.34 10.69
CA ILE A 162 4.22 -5.34 10.51
C ILE A 162 4.73 -6.72 10.92
N GLY A 163 3.85 -7.52 11.54
CA GLY A 163 4.22 -8.86 12.00
C GLY A 163 3.02 -9.64 12.53
N THR A 164 3.02 -9.91 13.83
CA THR A 164 1.87 -10.51 14.55
C THR A 164 0.79 -9.49 14.89
N GLU A 165 1.09 -8.21 14.73
CA GLU A 165 0.13 -7.11 14.77
C GLU A 165 0.22 -6.37 13.43
N MET A 166 -0.90 -5.79 12.99
CA MET A 166 -0.96 -5.09 11.70
C MET A 166 -0.07 -3.84 11.74
N HIS A 167 -0.23 -3.00 12.74
CA HIS A 167 0.58 -1.80 12.94
C HIS A 167 1.53 -1.99 14.14
N GLN A 168 2.81 -2.03 13.86
CA GLN A 168 3.90 -2.08 14.84
C GLN A 168 4.87 -0.91 14.64
N GLU A 169 5.67 -0.63 15.66
CA GLU A 169 6.83 0.24 15.48
C GLU A 169 7.88 -0.41 14.53
N PRO A 170 8.60 0.39 13.75
CA PRO A 170 8.56 1.85 13.71
C PRO A 170 7.50 2.39 12.73
N HIS A 171 7.05 3.63 12.96
CA HIS A 171 6.29 4.38 11.94
C HIS A 171 7.20 4.87 10.83
N VAL A 172 6.81 4.67 9.57
CA VAL A 172 7.62 5.00 8.37
C VAL A 172 7.01 6.18 7.63
N LEU A 173 7.62 7.34 7.75
CA LEU A 173 7.17 8.53 7.04
C LEU A 173 7.49 8.46 5.54
N ASN A 174 6.62 9.04 4.71
CA ASN A 174 6.81 9.18 3.27
C ASN A 174 7.59 10.45 2.88
N TYR A 175 8.25 11.08 3.84
CA TYR A 175 9.03 12.31 3.68
C TYR A 175 10.09 12.41 4.79
N GLY A 176 11.17 13.18 4.54
CA GLY A 176 12.18 13.44 5.54
C GLY A 176 13.60 13.42 4.97
N ARG A 177 14.58 13.59 5.87
CA ARG A 177 16.01 13.53 5.52
C ARG A 177 16.57 12.17 5.86
N ALA A 178 17.40 11.62 4.99
CA ALA A 178 18.11 10.36 5.24
C ALA A 178 19.00 10.40 6.49
N GLY A 179 19.35 9.20 6.97
CA GLY A 179 20.30 9.01 8.06
C GLY A 179 19.74 9.20 9.47
N LEU A 180 18.41 9.18 9.63
CA LEU A 180 17.74 9.39 10.92
C LEU A 180 16.82 8.20 11.27
N GLY A 181 16.40 8.17 12.54
CA GLY A 181 15.52 7.13 13.08
C GLY A 181 16.24 5.80 13.34
N PRO A 182 15.50 4.73 13.61
CA PRO A 182 16.08 3.42 13.88
C PRO A 182 16.97 2.91 12.75
N GLU A 183 18.06 2.22 13.13
CA GLU A 183 18.88 1.47 12.18
C GLU A 183 18.10 0.29 11.61
N LEU A 184 18.14 0.12 10.30
CA LEU A 184 17.52 -1.01 9.61
C LEU A 184 18.34 -2.29 9.83
N ARG A 185 17.67 -3.34 10.27
CA ARG A 185 18.29 -4.61 10.62
C ARG A 185 17.64 -5.77 9.89
N SER A 186 18.41 -6.81 9.68
CA SER A 186 17.90 -8.08 9.17
C SER A 186 16.77 -8.62 10.05
N GLY A 187 15.69 -9.06 9.43
CA GLY A 187 14.48 -9.54 10.10
C GLY A 187 13.42 -8.46 10.32
N MET A 188 13.74 -7.18 10.14
CA MET A 188 12.72 -6.12 10.18
C MET A 188 11.76 -6.25 9.00
N ALA A 189 10.48 -6.29 9.30
CA ALA A 189 9.40 -6.29 8.32
C ALA A 189 8.62 -4.97 8.42
N LEU A 190 8.40 -4.32 7.27
CA LEU A 190 7.79 -3.00 7.16
C LEU A 190 6.75 -2.99 6.06
N ALA A 191 5.68 -2.21 6.24
CA ALA A 191 4.78 -1.74 5.20
C ALA A 191 5.27 -0.36 4.72
N ILE A 192 5.41 -0.19 3.41
CA ILE A 192 5.79 1.08 2.77
C ILE A 192 4.62 1.51 1.92
N GLU A 193 4.04 2.66 2.26
CA GLU A 193 2.73 3.08 1.74
C GLU A 193 2.64 4.59 1.46
N PRO A 194 3.27 5.10 0.41
CA PRO A 194 3.07 6.49 0.02
C PRO A 194 1.61 6.74 -0.39
N MET A 195 1.09 7.85 0.13
CA MET A 195 -0.21 8.41 -0.23
C MET A 195 0.01 9.83 -0.73
N ILE A 196 -0.36 10.09 -1.98
CA ILE A 196 -0.16 11.40 -2.61
C ILE A 196 -1.42 11.90 -3.33
N THR A 197 -1.51 13.20 -3.50
CA THR A 197 -2.61 13.86 -4.22
C THR A 197 -2.10 14.77 -5.33
N ARG A 198 -2.94 15.04 -6.33
CA ARG A 198 -2.63 16.04 -7.40
C ARG A 198 -2.55 17.48 -6.89
N GLY A 199 -3.03 17.73 -5.68
CA GLY A 199 -3.09 19.04 -5.06
C GLY A 199 -2.36 19.09 -3.73
N SER A 200 -3.08 19.57 -2.70
CA SER A 200 -2.55 19.71 -1.35
C SER A 200 -2.54 18.36 -0.61
N GLY A 201 -1.46 18.07 0.11
CA GLY A 201 -1.39 16.92 1.03
C GLY A 201 -2.23 17.06 2.31
N LYS A 202 -3.04 18.14 2.43
CA LYS A 202 -3.96 18.30 3.56
C LYS A 202 -5.19 17.44 3.41
N THR A 203 -5.65 16.84 4.49
CA THR A 203 -6.77 15.90 4.51
C THR A 203 -7.90 16.33 5.41
N LYS A 204 -9.03 15.66 5.28
CA LYS A 204 -10.17 15.69 6.19
C LYS A 204 -10.69 14.28 6.36
N VAL A 205 -11.16 13.94 7.55
CA VAL A 205 -11.91 12.71 7.81
C VAL A 205 -13.40 13.01 7.65
N LEU A 206 -14.13 12.14 6.95
CA LEU A 206 -15.58 12.27 6.76
C LEU A 206 -16.35 11.93 8.05
N ALA A 207 -17.68 12.14 8.01
CA ALA A 207 -18.56 11.89 9.14
C ALA A 207 -18.68 10.41 9.54
N ASP A 208 -18.20 9.49 8.70
CA ASP A 208 -18.09 8.06 8.99
C ASP A 208 -16.90 7.72 9.91
N GLU A 209 -16.11 8.73 10.29
CA GLU A 209 -14.94 8.65 11.16
C GLU A 209 -13.75 7.86 10.58
N TRP A 210 -13.84 7.42 9.31
CA TRP A 210 -12.82 6.60 8.64
C TRP A 210 -12.32 7.19 7.33
N THR A 211 -13.22 7.51 6.40
CA THR A 211 -12.83 7.91 5.05
C THR A 211 -12.04 9.23 5.06
N VAL A 212 -10.81 9.14 4.58
CA VAL A 212 -9.88 10.28 4.49
C VAL A 212 -9.95 10.85 3.08
N VAL A 213 -10.34 12.11 2.97
CA VAL A 213 -10.41 12.82 1.69
C VAL A 213 -9.40 13.94 1.60
N SER A 214 -8.95 14.26 0.38
CA SER A 214 -8.14 15.46 0.14
C SER A 214 -8.95 16.72 0.47
N ALA A 215 -8.34 17.67 1.18
CA ALA A 215 -9.05 18.88 1.64
C ALA A 215 -9.48 19.81 0.49
N ASP A 216 -8.79 19.74 -0.65
CA ASP A 216 -9.04 20.53 -1.86
C ASP A 216 -9.78 19.73 -2.97
N LYS A 217 -10.23 18.50 -2.65
CA LYS A 217 -10.92 17.58 -3.56
C LYS A 217 -10.07 17.13 -4.76
N SER A 218 -8.76 17.27 -4.67
CA SER A 218 -7.86 16.69 -5.66
C SER A 218 -7.81 15.18 -5.54
N ARG A 219 -7.64 14.49 -6.65
CA ARG A 219 -7.54 13.03 -6.69
C ARG A 219 -6.29 12.56 -5.97
N GLY A 220 -6.41 11.42 -5.29
CA GLY A 220 -5.35 10.75 -4.56
C GLY A 220 -4.96 9.41 -5.18
N ALA A 221 -3.78 8.93 -4.80
CA ALA A 221 -3.30 7.58 -5.06
C ALA A 221 -2.62 7.03 -3.81
N HIS A 222 -2.78 5.74 -3.60
CA HIS A 222 -2.20 4.96 -2.52
C HIS A 222 -1.62 3.66 -3.08
N PHE A 223 -0.35 3.39 -2.82
CA PHE A 223 0.30 2.11 -3.12
C PHE A 223 1.05 1.63 -1.91
N GLU A 224 1.02 0.34 -1.69
CA GLU A 224 1.65 -0.28 -0.54
C GLU A 224 2.17 -1.67 -0.82
N HIS A 225 3.29 -2.01 -0.19
CA HIS A 225 3.78 -3.37 -0.06
C HIS A 225 4.37 -3.63 1.31
N SER A 226 4.12 -4.84 1.83
CA SER A 226 4.86 -5.39 2.97
C SER A 226 6.12 -6.10 2.48
N PHE A 227 7.27 -5.75 3.07
CA PHE A 227 8.56 -6.35 2.74
C PHE A 227 9.41 -6.58 4.00
N ALA A 228 10.50 -7.33 3.87
CA ALA A 228 11.51 -7.41 4.92
C ALA A 228 12.93 -7.43 4.34
N LEU A 229 13.90 -7.03 5.16
CA LEU A 229 15.31 -7.29 4.93
C LEU A 229 15.64 -8.69 5.47
N LEU A 230 16.05 -9.62 4.60
CA LEU A 230 16.30 -11.00 4.98
C LEU A 230 17.74 -11.17 5.58
N PRO A 231 18.06 -12.34 6.15
CA PRO A 231 19.37 -12.58 6.76
C PRO A 231 20.59 -12.38 5.87
N ASP A 232 20.40 -12.48 4.53
CA ASP A 232 21.43 -12.19 3.53
C ASP A 232 21.58 -10.69 3.23
N GLY A 233 20.83 -9.83 3.95
CA GLY A 233 20.82 -8.38 3.79
C GLY A 233 19.98 -7.86 2.62
N LYS A 234 19.37 -8.76 1.84
CA LYS A 234 18.57 -8.38 0.66
C LYS A 234 17.09 -8.21 1.01
N PRO A 235 16.37 -7.31 0.33
CA PRO A 235 14.93 -7.17 0.49
C PRO A 235 14.16 -8.35 -0.13
N PHE A 236 12.97 -8.61 0.42
CA PHE A 236 11.99 -9.51 -0.16
C PHE A 236 10.58 -8.96 0.09
N VAL A 237 9.80 -8.77 -0.98
CA VAL A 237 8.45 -8.20 -0.89
C VAL A 237 7.43 -9.33 -0.74
N PHE A 238 6.81 -9.42 0.44
CA PHE A 238 5.87 -10.51 0.77
C PHE A 238 4.61 -10.49 -0.08
N THR A 239 4.14 -9.30 -0.43
CA THR A 239 2.89 -9.04 -1.13
C THR A 239 3.06 -8.87 -2.64
N ALA A 240 4.23 -9.16 -3.20
CA ALA A 240 4.46 -9.26 -4.65
C ALA A 240 4.62 -10.75 -5.06
N GLY A 241 3.96 -11.18 -6.13
CA GLY A 241 3.97 -12.57 -6.58
C GLY A 241 5.38 -13.12 -6.81
N ASP A 242 6.27 -12.30 -7.38
CA ASP A 242 7.67 -12.59 -7.67
C ASP A 242 8.66 -12.17 -6.56
N GLY A 243 8.16 -11.78 -5.38
CA GLY A 243 8.99 -11.24 -4.28
C GLY A 243 9.57 -9.86 -4.55
N GLY A 244 9.07 -9.14 -5.55
CA GLY A 244 9.56 -7.83 -5.99
C GLY A 244 10.72 -7.90 -7.01
N LYS A 245 11.03 -9.10 -7.55
CA LYS A 245 12.18 -9.33 -8.43
C LYS A 245 12.20 -8.41 -9.65
N ALA A 246 11.08 -8.29 -10.35
CA ALA A 246 11.02 -7.48 -11.57
C ALA A 246 11.22 -5.98 -11.27
N ARG A 247 10.52 -5.45 -10.28
CA ARG A 247 10.53 -4.01 -9.95
C ARG A 247 11.84 -3.58 -9.29
N LEU A 248 12.31 -4.33 -8.30
CA LEU A 248 13.58 -4.03 -7.63
C LEU A 248 14.78 -4.28 -8.55
N GLY A 249 14.71 -5.34 -9.38
CA GLY A 249 15.74 -5.61 -10.40
C GLY A 249 15.89 -4.48 -11.42
N ALA A 250 14.80 -3.82 -11.83
CA ALA A 250 14.84 -2.65 -12.69
C ALA A 250 15.53 -1.43 -12.02
N LEU A 251 15.57 -1.39 -10.68
CA LEU A 251 16.29 -0.40 -9.88
C LEU A 251 17.71 -0.85 -9.49
N GLY A 252 18.17 -2.02 -10.02
CA GLY A 252 19.51 -2.56 -9.74
C GLY A 252 19.64 -3.27 -8.39
N ILE A 253 18.51 -3.59 -7.73
CA ILE A 253 18.48 -4.25 -6.43
C ILE A 253 18.16 -5.74 -6.62
N GLU A 254 19.03 -6.59 -6.10
CA GLU A 254 18.80 -8.02 -6.02
C GLU A 254 17.91 -8.36 -4.82
N ILE A 255 16.92 -9.23 -5.02
CA ILE A 255 16.11 -9.76 -3.92
C ILE A 255 16.72 -11.02 -3.31
N SER A 256 16.32 -11.37 -2.09
CA SER A 256 16.67 -12.64 -1.47
C SER A 256 15.97 -13.82 -2.14
N ASP A 257 16.67 -14.94 -2.30
CA ASP A 257 16.09 -16.20 -2.81
C ASP A 257 15.48 -17.07 -1.68
N ALA A 258 15.65 -16.66 -0.41
CA ALA A 258 15.32 -17.49 0.75
C ALA A 258 13.81 -17.75 0.95
N LEU A 259 12.94 -17.01 0.25
CA LEU A 259 11.47 -17.13 0.36
C LEU A 259 10.78 -17.29 -1.02
N GLN A 260 11.54 -17.58 -2.06
CA GLN A 260 11.00 -17.89 -3.40
C GLN A 260 10.22 -19.19 -3.43
#